data_3a431145758caf6f3fd38c0fa9310451
#
_entry.id   3a431145758caf6f3fd38c0fa9310451
#
_cell.length_a   1.000
_cell.length_b   1.000
_cell.length_c   1.000
_cell.angle_alpha   90.00
_cell.angle_beta   90.00
_cell.angle_gamma   90.00
#
_symmetry.space_group_name_H-M   'P 1'
#
loop_
_entity.id
_entity.type
_entity.pdbx_description
1 polymer ?
#
loop_
_entity_poly.entity_id
_entity_poly.type
_entity_poly.pdbx_seq_one_letter_code
_entity_poly.pdbx_strand_id
1 'polypeptide(L)'
;MRRVIRMVDVMGPDLISDLPQSIIESILVKLPITDAVRTSILSSKWRYKWASITQLVFDDKCVPFSNDREIVERSVVKFITRALFLHQGPIHKFQISNSMLQSCPEIDQWILFLSRNDIKELVMEIGEGEFFRIPSSLFNCRKLTRLELSRCELDPPHSFKGFVCLRSLNLHQVLISPDAVESLISRCPLLESLSLSYFDNLALTISAPNLKYLYLEGEFKDICLEDTPLLVEISIAMYMTDDIAEHFEQSSNCNFLKFLGGVPNLEKLVGLIYFTKYLSIGIDSVHLPIMYHNLETIELHQVNFEDTKEILVILRMITSSPNLKELHISGSSNIPIAADAPDLDFWEKGCLSDSSLNRLKTVKLSEMGGWPHELEFIKYLLCRSPVLETLSIIPCVFDMGNNLKMLIELVKCRRASSRGEVIFIHE
;
A
#
# COMPACT_ATOMS: atom_id res chain seq x y z
N MET A 1 -81.64 -5.29 3.83
CA MET A 1 -80.66 -4.23 3.71
C MET A 1 -79.28 -4.76 4.20
N ARG A 2 -78.38 -5.13 3.29
CA ARG A 2 -76.96 -5.50 3.65
C ARG A 2 -76.17 -4.24 3.65
N ARG A 3 -75.64 -3.82 4.83
CA ARG A 3 -74.70 -2.75 4.94
C ARG A 3 -73.35 -3.29 4.49
N VAL A 4 -72.78 -2.77 3.40
CA VAL A 4 -71.42 -2.97 2.94
C VAL A 4 -70.55 -1.97 3.73
N ILE A 5 -69.77 -2.48 4.67
CA ILE A 5 -68.70 -1.69 5.34
C ILE A 5 -67.55 -1.66 4.37
N ARG A 6 -67.32 -0.53 3.71
CA ARG A 6 -66.01 -0.25 3.02
C ARG A 6 -65.02 0.13 4.07
N MET A 7 -64.03 -0.72 4.33
CA MET A 7 -62.82 -0.29 4.96
C MET A 7 -62.10 0.64 3.99
N VAL A 8 -62.02 1.90 4.32
CA VAL A 8 -61.13 2.87 3.68
C VAL A 8 -59.81 2.70 4.43
N ASP A 9 -58.86 2.01 3.80
CA ASP A 9 -57.49 2.01 4.25
C ASP A 9 -56.95 3.46 4.14
N VAL A 10 -56.88 4.14 5.27
CA VAL A 10 -56.19 5.41 5.40
C VAL A 10 -54.72 5.06 5.52
N MET A 11 -54.13 4.61 4.43
CA MET A 11 -52.64 4.61 4.33
C MET A 11 -52.20 6.05 4.43
N GLY A 12 -51.40 6.36 5.45
CA GLY A 12 -50.77 7.66 5.58
C GLY A 12 -49.95 8.01 4.33
N PRO A 13 -49.62 9.28 4.11
CA PRO A 13 -48.86 9.69 2.93
C PRO A 13 -47.52 8.91 2.87
N ASP A 14 -47.21 8.35 1.69
CA ASP A 14 -45.97 7.62 1.41
C ASP A 14 -44.80 8.63 1.32
N LEU A 15 -44.37 9.11 2.48
CA LEU A 15 -43.34 10.18 2.61
C LEU A 15 -42.01 9.79 1.99
N ILE A 16 -41.68 8.49 1.96
CA ILE A 16 -40.38 8.02 1.45
C ILE A 16 -40.37 8.01 -0.08
N SER A 17 -41.46 7.58 -0.72
CA SER A 17 -41.57 7.56 -2.18
C SER A 17 -41.66 8.96 -2.81
N ASP A 18 -42.04 9.94 -2.05
CA ASP A 18 -42.16 11.34 -2.51
C ASP A 18 -40.92 12.18 -2.26
N LEU A 19 -39.83 11.56 -1.71
CA LEU A 19 -38.50 12.21 -1.56
C LEU A 19 -37.92 12.58 -2.94
N PRO A 20 -37.15 13.70 -3.03
CA PRO A 20 -36.41 14.02 -4.23
C PRO A 20 -35.47 12.88 -4.66
N GLN A 21 -35.34 12.67 -5.98
CA GLN A 21 -34.53 11.58 -6.54
C GLN A 21 -33.10 11.53 -5.97
N SER A 22 -32.45 12.69 -5.79
CA SER A 22 -31.10 12.80 -5.22
C SER A 22 -30.99 12.27 -3.78
N ILE A 23 -32.06 12.41 -2.98
CA ILE A 23 -32.10 11.87 -1.62
C ILE A 23 -32.28 10.35 -1.66
N ILE A 24 -33.17 9.86 -2.53
CA ILE A 24 -33.36 8.42 -2.72
C ILE A 24 -32.05 7.77 -3.19
N GLU A 25 -31.35 8.36 -4.14
CA GLU A 25 -30.06 7.87 -4.60
C GLU A 25 -29.02 7.86 -3.46
N SER A 26 -28.95 8.90 -2.65
CA SER A 26 -28.03 8.97 -1.52
C SER A 26 -28.32 7.93 -0.43
N ILE A 27 -29.57 7.49 -0.31
CA ILE A 27 -29.98 6.37 0.57
C ILE A 27 -29.59 5.03 -0.05
N LEU A 28 -29.93 4.83 -1.33
CA LEU A 28 -29.70 3.56 -2.01
C LEU A 28 -28.21 3.22 -2.18
N VAL A 29 -27.37 4.23 -2.42
CA VAL A 29 -25.89 4.05 -2.51
C VAL A 29 -25.26 3.55 -1.21
N LYS A 30 -25.91 3.78 -0.06
CA LYS A 30 -25.42 3.27 1.24
C LYS A 30 -25.84 1.84 1.54
N LEU A 31 -26.75 1.28 0.75
CA LEU A 31 -27.18 -0.11 0.86
C LEU A 31 -26.29 -1.02 0.02
N PRO A 32 -26.09 -2.28 0.44
CA PRO A 32 -25.60 -3.31 -0.47
C PRO A 32 -26.47 -3.35 -1.73
N ILE A 33 -25.85 -3.53 -2.90
CA ILE A 33 -26.59 -3.48 -4.18
C ILE A 33 -27.78 -4.44 -4.22
N THR A 34 -27.69 -5.61 -3.61
CA THR A 34 -28.79 -6.58 -3.47
C THR A 34 -29.98 -6.00 -2.73
N ASP A 35 -29.73 -5.27 -1.65
CA ASP A 35 -30.78 -4.66 -0.86
C ASP A 35 -31.37 -3.44 -1.58
N ALA A 36 -30.52 -2.65 -2.26
CA ALA A 36 -31.01 -1.59 -3.14
C ALA A 36 -31.93 -2.12 -4.24
N VAL A 37 -31.58 -3.24 -4.88
CA VAL A 37 -32.45 -3.93 -5.86
C VAL A 37 -33.70 -4.47 -5.20
N ARG A 38 -33.67 -5.03 -4.00
CA ARG A 38 -34.81 -5.53 -3.24
C ARG A 38 -35.84 -4.44 -2.91
N THR A 39 -35.43 -3.18 -2.80
CA THR A 39 -36.37 -2.08 -2.61
C THR A 39 -37.44 -2.01 -3.72
N SER A 40 -37.16 -2.60 -4.88
CA SER A 40 -38.09 -2.69 -6.01
C SER A 40 -39.42 -3.37 -5.66
N ILE A 41 -39.49 -4.20 -4.60
CA ILE A 41 -40.71 -4.88 -4.14
C ILE A 41 -41.60 -3.98 -3.30
N LEU A 42 -41.12 -2.85 -2.79
CA LEU A 42 -41.85 -1.99 -1.87
C LEU A 42 -43.05 -1.34 -2.55
N SER A 43 -42.88 -0.85 -3.78
CA SER A 43 -44.00 -0.30 -4.57
C SER A 43 -43.61 -0.19 -6.06
N SER A 44 -44.61 0.11 -6.90
CA SER A 44 -44.36 0.40 -8.33
C SER A 44 -43.43 1.63 -8.53
N LYS A 45 -43.48 2.62 -7.61
CA LYS A 45 -42.61 3.80 -7.63
C LYS A 45 -41.13 3.45 -7.36
N TRP A 46 -40.88 2.38 -6.59
CA TRP A 46 -39.53 1.94 -6.21
C TRP A 46 -38.88 0.97 -7.21
N ARG A 47 -39.67 0.40 -8.12
CA ARG A 47 -39.24 -0.71 -9.00
C ARG A 47 -37.94 -0.51 -9.72
N TYR A 48 -37.60 0.73 -10.11
CA TYR A 48 -36.37 1.06 -10.88
C TYR A 48 -35.52 2.17 -10.25
N LYS A 49 -35.81 2.55 -8.99
CA LYS A 49 -35.01 3.62 -8.33
C LYS A 49 -33.55 3.27 -8.18
N TRP A 50 -33.24 2.01 -7.91
CA TRP A 50 -31.86 1.53 -7.83
C TRP A 50 -31.13 1.58 -9.19
N ALA A 51 -31.85 1.54 -10.31
CA ALA A 51 -31.26 1.50 -11.64
C ALA A 51 -30.60 2.83 -12.05
N SER A 52 -30.77 3.90 -11.28
CA SER A 52 -30.14 5.21 -11.54
C SER A 52 -29.01 5.57 -10.55
N ILE A 53 -28.66 4.67 -9.61
CA ILE A 53 -27.57 4.92 -8.67
C ILE A 53 -26.24 4.99 -9.42
N THR A 54 -25.38 5.94 -9.06
CA THR A 54 -24.12 6.17 -9.76
C THR A 54 -22.98 5.26 -9.33
N GLN A 55 -23.20 4.42 -8.32
CA GLN A 55 -22.20 3.51 -7.77
C GLN A 55 -22.74 2.10 -7.72
N LEU A 56 -22.07 1.18 -8.40
CA LEU A 56 -22.39 -0.24 -8.42
C LEU A 56 -21.24 -1.00 -7.75
N VAL A 57 -21.50 -1.57 -6.57
CA VAL A 57 -20.52 -2.32 -5.79
C VAL A 57 -21.01 -3.74 -5.58
N PHE A 58 -20.27 -4.71 -6.08
CA PHE A 58 -20.55 -6.14 -6.01
C PHE A 58 -19.48 -6.83 -5.17
N ASP A 59 -19.81 -7.06 -3.91
CA ASP A 59 -18.96 -7.73 -2.92
C ASP A 59 -19.45 -9.17 -2.63
N ASP A 60 -18.78 -9.87 -1.73
CA ASP A 60 -19.14 -11.24 -1.33
C ASP A 60 -20.55 -11.35 -0.74
N LYS A 61 -21.15 -10.24 -0.29
CA LYS A 61 -22.51 -10.20 0.26
C LYS A 61 -23.59 -10.18 -0.81
N CYS A 62 -23.21 -10.03 -2.08
CA CYS A 62 -24.17 -9.90 -3.18
C CYS A 62 -24.87 -11.20 -3.55
N VAL A 63 -24.41 -12.35 -3.06
CA VAL A 63 -24.93 -13.66 -3.46
C VAL A 63 -25.28 -14.51 -2.24
N PRO A 64 -26.38 -15.31 -2.32
CA PRO A 64 -26.71 -16.25 -1.25
C PRO A 64 -25.58 -17.23 -0.99
N PHE A 65 -25.36 -17.54 0.27
CA PHE A 65 -24.37 -18.52 0.69
C PHE A 65 -24.72 -19.89 0.06
N SER A 66 -23.79 -20.44 -0.72
CA SER A 66 -23.87 -21.79 -1.25
C SER A 66 -22.50 -22.43 -1.14
N ASN A 67 -22.47 -23.74 -0.83
CA ASN A 67 -21.24 -24.51 -0.80
C ASN A 67 -20.75 -24.89 -2.21
N ASP A 68 -21.58 -24.68 -3.23
CA ASP A 68 -21.23 -24.93 -4.63
C ASP A 68 -20.73 -23.64 -5.28
N ARG A 69 -19.41 -23.55 -5.45
CA ARG A 69 -18.71 -22.37 -6.00
C ARG A 69 -19.19 -22.06 -7.42
N GLU A 70 -19.40 -23.04 -8.27
CA GLU A 70 -19.82 -22.83 -9.66
C GLU A 70 -21.22 -22.19 -9.75
N ILE A 71 -22.13 -22.60 -8.85
CA ILE A 71 -23.47 -22.00 -8.76
C ILE A 71 -23.38 -20.56 -8.29
N VAL A 72 -22.51 -20.28 -7.30
CA VAL A 72 -22.27 -18.92 -6.79
C VAL A 72 -21.72 -18.04 -7.92
N GLU A 73 -20.64 -18.47 -8.57
CA GLU A 73 -20.00 -17.73 -9.66
C GLU A 73 -20.99 -17.37 -10.78
N ARG A 74 -21.73 -18.35 -11.29
CA ARG A 74 -22.76 -18.11 -12.31
C ARG A 74 -23.83 -17.12 -11.84
N SER A 75 -24.18 -17.18 -10.56
CA SER A 75 -25.21 -16.29 -9.99
C SER A 75 -24.68 -14.86 -9.88
N VAL A 76 -23.41 -14.67 -9.47
CA VAL A 76 -22.71 -13.37 -9.43
C VAL A 76 -22.68 -12.75 -10.82
N VAL A 77 -22.14 -13.49 -11.80
CA VAL A 77 -22.01 -13.04 -13.19
C VAL A 77 -23.38 -12.63 -13.76
N LYS A 78 -24.40 -13.47 -13.56
CA LYS A 78 -25.76 -13.19 -14.01
C LYS A 78 -26.36 -11.96 -13.32
N PHE A 79 -26.05 -11.76 -12.03
CA PHE A 79 -26.54 -10.60 -11.28
C PHE A 79 -25.89 -9.32 -11.79
N ILE A 80 -24.56 -9.29 -11.94
CA ILE A 80 -23.83 -8.14 -12.47
C ILE A 80 -24.32 -7.79 -13.88
N THR A 81 -24.39 -8.78 -14.78
CA THR A 81 -24.85 -8.57 -16.16
C THR A 81 -26.25 -7.98 -16.21
N ARG A 82 -27.20 -8.50 -15.38
CA ARG A 82 -28.53 -7.94 -15.29
C ARG A 82 -28.57 -6.53 -14.71
N ALA A 83 -27.75 -6.27 -13.68
CA ALA A 83 -27.67 -4.95 -13.08
C ALA A 83 -27.21 -3.92 -14.11
N LEU A 84 -26.15 -4.21 -14.86
CA LEU A 84 -25.66 -3.35 -15.94
C LEU A 84 -26.68 -3.17 -17.06
N PHE A 85 -27.36 -4.25 -17.48
CA PHE A 85 -28.36 -4.18 -18.53
C PHE A 85 -29.58 -3.34 -18.16
N LEU A 86 -29.99 -3.35 -16.88
CA LEU A 86 -31.14 -2.59 -16.39
C LEU A 86 -30.79 -1.19 -15.93
N HIS A 87 -29.51 -0.88 -15.84
CA HIS A 87 -29.06 0.41 -15.36
C HIS A 87 -29.43 1.56 -16.31
N GLN A 88 -29.84 2.69 -15.72
CA GLN A 88 -30.27 3.90 -16.43
C GLN A 88 -29.47 5.11 -15.88
N GLY A 89 -28.61 5.66 -16.69
CA GLY A 89 -27.83 6.85 -16.30
C GLY A 89 -26.33 6.61 -16.19
N PRO A 90 -25.56 7.57 -15.68
CA PRO A 90 -24.11 7.46 -15.57
C PRO A 90 -23.69 6.50 -14.44
N ILE A 91 -22.66 5.70 -14.69
CA ILE A 91 -22.01 4.89 -13.67
C ILE A 91 -20.66 5.54 -13.36
N HIS A 92 -20.56 6.16 -12.18
CA HIS A 92 -19.30 6.80 -11.77
C HIS A 92 -18.35 5.83 -11.09
N LYS A 93 -18.89 4.87 -10.34
CA LYS A 93 -18.09 3.82 -9.68
C LYS A 93 -18.62 2.44 -10.02
N PHE A 94 -17.73 1.57 -10.44
CA PHE A 94 -18.00 0.15 -10.61
C PHE A 94 -16.93 -0.63 -9.87
N GLN A 95 -17.36 -1.49 -8.95
CA GLN A 95 -16.48 -2.30 -8.13
C GLN A 95 -16.96 -3.73 -8.10
N ILE A 96 -16.07 -4.65 -8.38
CA ILE A 96 -16.21 -6.08 -8.11
C ILE A 96 -15.11 -6.45 -7.12
N SER A 97 -15.49 -6.90 -5.92
CA SER A 97 -14.57 -7.45 -4.91
C SER A 97 -15.20 -8.75 -4.42
N ASN A 98 -15.01 -9.83 -5.19
CA ASN A 98 -15.67 -11.09 -4.94
C ASN A 98 -14.68 -12.27 -4.97
N SER A 99 -14.49 -12.87 -3.80
CA SER A 99 -13.54 -13.97 -3.60
C SER A 99 -13.94 -15.29 -4.27
N MET A 100 -15.22 -15.42 -4.61
CA MET A 100 -15.77 -16.64 -5.23
C MET A 100 -15.71 -16.61 -6.76
N LEU A 101 -15.50 -15.43 -7.36
CA LEU A 101 -15.41 -15.25 -8.80
C LEU A 101 -13.99 -15.60 -9.28
N GLN A 102 -13.84 -16.65 -10.08
CA GLN A 102 -12.54 -17.11 -10.59
C GLN A 102 -12.35 -16.81 -12.07
N SER A 103 -13.42 -16.82 -12.83
CA SER A 103 -13.39 -16.49 -14.25
C SER A 103 -14.56 -15.57 -14.59
N CYS A 104 -14.35 -14.73 -15.60
CA CYS A 104 -15.36 -13.77 -16.00
C CYS A 104 -15.36 -13.57 -17.51
N PRO A 105 -15.97 -14.47 -18.28
CA PRO A 105 -16.02 -14.35 -19.74
C PRO A 105 -16.82 -13.13 -20.20
N GLU A 106 -17.69 -12.58 -19.36
CA GLU A 106 -18.51 -11.40 -19.65
C GLU A 106 -17.77 -10.07 -19.42
N ILE A 107 -16.52 -10.09 -18.93
CA ILE A 107 -15.76 -8.88 -18.57
C ILE A 107 -15.61 -7.92 -19.76
N ASP A 108 -15.47 -8.45 -20.95
CA ASP A 108 -15.35 -7.66 -22.18
C ASP A 108 -16.59 -6.80 -22.42
N GLN A 109 -17.77 -7.40 -22.18
CA GLN A 109 -19.06 -6.72 -22.33
C GLN A 109 -19.26 -5.67 -21.25
N TRP A 110 -18.88 -6.00 -20.01
CA TRP A 110 -19.00 -5.06 -18.89
C TRP A 110 -18.12 -3.84 -19.06
N ILE A 111 -16.83 -4.05 -19.37
CA ILE A 111 -15.90 -2.93 -19.56
C ILE A 111 -16.28 -2.12 -20.80
N LEU A 112 -16.73 -2.75 -21.90
CA LEU A 112 -17.24 -2.04 -23.06
C LEU A 112 -18.45 -1.17 -22.71
N PHE A 113 -19.38 -1.68 -21.90
CA PHE A 113 -20.52 -0.92 -21.42
C PHE A 113 -20.07 0.26 -20.54
N LEU A 114 -19.20 0.02 -19.56
CA LEU A 114 -18.66 1.03 -18.64
C LEU A 114 -17.90 2.14 -19.37
N SER A 115 -17.13 1.78 -20.41
CA SER A 115 -16.37 2.75 -21.21
C SER A 115 -17.23 3.81 -21.92
N ARG A 116 -18.54 3.51 -22.09
CA ARG A 116 -19.53 4.42 -22.68
C ARG A 116 -20.35 5.18 -21.65
N ASN A 117 -20.19 4.87 -20.34
CA ASN A 117 -21.02 5.38 -19.25
C ASN A 117 -20.27 6.25 -18.24
N ASP A 118 -19.26 7.01 -18.71
CA ASP A 118 -18.55 8.03 -17.93
C ASP A 118 -17.93 7.51 -16.62
N ILE A 119 -17.45 6.26 -16.62
CA ILE A 119 -16.82 5.63 -15.45
C ILE A 119 -15.64 6.46 -14.94
N LYS A 120 -15.60 6.69 -13.60
CA LYS A 120 -14.53 7.41 -12.91
C LYS A 120 -13.71 6.52 -12.01
N GLU A 121 -14.33 5.52 -11.39
CA GLU A 121 -13.67 4.58 -10.50
C GLU A 121 -13.97 3.16 -10.96
N LEU A 122 -12.95 2.42 -11.29
CA LEU A 122 -13.04 1.01 -11.66
C LEU A 122 -12.16 0.19 -10.72
N VAL A 123 -12.77 -0.74 -9.98
CA VAL A 123 -12.11 -1.66 -9.07
C VAL A 123 -12.51 -3.08 -9.46
N MET A 124 -11.51 -3.92 -9.75
CA MET A 124 -11.71 -5.31 -10.15
C MET A 124 -10.78 -6.22 -9.34
N GLU A 125 -11.32 -6.74 -8.23
CA GLU A 125 -10.69 -7.71 -7.34
C GLU A 125 -11.43 -9.05 -7.50
N ILE A 126 -10.87 -9.93 -8.29
CA ILE A 126 -11.40 -11.26 -8.55
C ILE A 126 -10.63 -12.26 -7.70
N GLY A 127 -11.31 -13.27 -7.18
CA GLY A 127 -10.75 -14.28 -6.30
C GLY A 127 -9.67 -15.14 -6.98
N GLU A 128 -9.15 -16.12 -6.27
CA GLU A 128 -8.13 -17.04 -6.76
C GLU A 128 -8.64 -17.87 -7.94
N GLY A 129 -7.99 -17.74 -9.08
CA GLY A 129 -8.32 -18.42 -10.35
C GLY A 129 -7.29 -18.12 -11.42
N GLU A 130 -7.62 -18.36 -12.68
CA GLU A 130 -6.78 -17.99 -13.81
C GLU A 130 -6.77 -16.47 -13.99
N PHE A 131 -5.65 -15.95 -14.53
CA PHE A 131 -5.56 -14.53 -14.89
C PHE A 131 -6.54 -14.25 -16.04
N PHE A 132 -7.37 -13.25 -15.86
CA PHE A 132 -8.24 -12.79 -16.93
C PHE A 132 -7.60 -11.64 -17.70
N ARG A 133 -7.86 -11.59 -19.00
CA ARG A 133 -7.33 -10.52 -19.84
C ARG A 133 -8.23 -9.29 -19.79
N ILE A 134 -7.65 -8.13 -19.52
CA ILE A 134 -8.36 -6.86 -19.59
C ILE A 134 -8.60 -6.47 -21.06
N PRO A 135 -9.85 -6.19 -21.47
CA PRO A 135 -10.16 -5.80 -22.83
C PRO A 135 -9.66 -4.39 -23.17
N SER A 136 -9.31 -4.18 -24.41
CA SER A 136 -8.81 -2.88 -24.91
C SER A 136 -9.80 -1.72 -24.75
N SER A 137 -11.08 -2.00 -24.56
CA SER A 137 -12.12 -1.01 -24.26
C SER A 137 -11.87 -0.24 -22.94
N LEU A 138 -11.12 -0.81 -21.98
CA LEU A 138 -10.67 -0.11 -20.79
C LEU A 138 -9.93 1.19 -21.14
N PHE A 139 -9.05 1.13 -22.12
CA PHE A 139 -8.21 2.27 -22.51
C PHE A 139 -8.98 3.43 -23.16
N ASN A 140 -10.30 3.24 -23.39
CA ASN A 140 -11.20 4.30 -23.81
C ASN A 140 -11.88 5.06 -22.64
N CYS A 141 -11.69 4.61 -21.41
CA CYS A 141 -12.27 5.22 -20.22
C CYS A 141 -11.52 6.51 -19.80
N ARG A 142 -11.67 7.57 -20.57
CA ARG A 142 -10.89 8.83 -20.43
C ARG A 142 -11.17 9.59 -19.14
N LYS A 143 -12.29 9.32 -18.45
CA LYS A 143 -12.69 9.99 -17.20
C LYS A 143 -12.26 9.24 -15.95
N LEU A 144 -11.53 8.13 -16.09
CA LEU A 144 -11.02 7.39 -14.94
C LEU A 144 -10.13 8.27 -14.06
N THR A 145 -10.46 8.29 -12.77
CA THR A 145 -9.69 8.94 -11.71
C THR A 145 -9.08 7.91 -10.78
N ARG A 146 -9.66 6.71 -10.68
CA ARG A 146 -9.18 5.58 -9.88
C ARG A 146 -9.30 4.29 -10.67
N LEU A 147 -8.22 3.55 -10.75
CA LEU A 147 -8.15 2.22 -11.38
C LEU A 147 -7.45 1.25 -10.44
N GLU A 148 -8.16 0.17 -10.08
CA GLU A 148 -7.63 -0.92 -9.27
C GLU A 148 -7.89 -2.23 -9.98
N LEU A 149 -6.84 -2.97 -10.25
CA LEU A 149 -6.89 -4.24 -10.94
C LEU A 149 -6.10 -5.28 -10.16
N SER A 150 -6.69 -6.46 -9.98
CA SER A 150 -6.03 -7.59 -9.33
C SER A 150 -6.09 -8.82 -10.21
N ARG A 151 -4.97 -9.58 -10.28
CA ARG A 151 -4.88 -10.90 -10.91
C ARG A 151 -5.34 -10.92 -12.37
N CYS A 152 -4.87 -9.98 -13.17
CA CYS A 152 -5.23 -9.88 -14.58
C CYS A 152 -4.01 -9.68 -15.48
N GLU A 153 -4.22 -9.90 -16.78
CA GLU A 153 -3.27 -9.55 -17.83
C GLU A 153 -3.67 -8.17 -18.40
N LEU A 154 -2.74 -7.24 -18.39
CA LEU A 154 -2.93 -5.88 -18.90
C LEU A 154 -1.98 -5.61 -20.05
N ASP A 155 -2.54 -5.37 -21.23
CA ASP A 155 -1.79 -5.10 -22.47
C ASP A 155 -2.27 -3.79 -23.11
N PRO A 156 -1.67 -2.64 -22.75
CA PRO A 156 -2.03 -1.35 -23.30
C PRO A 156 -1.74 -1.30 -24.80
N PRO A 157 -2.71 -0.94 -25.66
CA PRO A 157 -2.49 -0.85 -27.10
C PRO A 157 -1.50 0.28 -27.43
N HIS A 158 -0.70 0.14 -28.49
CA HIS A 158 0.26 1.17 -28.91
C HIS A 158 -0.35 2.55 -29.14
N SER A 159 -1.65 2.61 -29.50
CA SER A 159 -2.39 3.86 -29.71
C SER A 159 -2.86 4.52 -28.40
N PHE A 160 -2.66 3.89 -27.25
CA PHE A 160 -3.09 4.41 -25.96
C PHE A 160 -2.33 5.67 -25.60
N LYS A 161 -3.09 6.75 -25.32
CA LYS A 161 -2.54 8.09 -25.02
C LYS A 161 -2.45 8.41 -23.53
N GLY A 162 -2.83 7.46 -22.66
CA GLY A 162 -2.85 7.62 -21.19
C GLY A 162 -4.24 7.91 -20.61
N PHE A 163 -4.33 7.74 -19.30
CA PHE A 163 -5.50 8.13 -18.53
C PHE A 163 -5.29 9.53 -17.96
N VAL A 164 -5.69 10.54 -18.74
CA VAL A 164 -5.40 11.96 -18.44
C VAL A 164 -6.02 12.49 -17.14
N CYS A 165 -7.01 11.79 -16.58
CA CYS A 165 -7.66 12.15 -15.31
C CYS A 165 -7.26 11.26 -14.14
N LEU A 166 -6.45 10.22 -14.36
CA LEU A 166 -6.13 9.22 -13.35
C LEU A 166 -5.30 9.82 -12.22
N ARG A 167 -5.78 9.63 -11.00
CA ARG A 167 -5.11 10.07 -9.76
C ARG A 167 -4.61 8.91 -8.92
N SER A 168 -5.27 7.75 -9.00
CA SER A 168 -4.90 6.57 -8.24
C SER A 168 -4.86 5.35 -9.15
N LEU A 169 -3.72 4.68 -9.16
CA LEU A 169 -3.47 3.42 -9.87
C LEU A 169 -3.01 2.37 -8.87
N ASN A 170 -3.75 1.28 -8.76
CA ASN A 170 -3.39 0.12 -7.96
C ASN A 170 -3.41 -1.14 -8.85
N LEU A 171 -2.25 -1.76 -8.99
CA LEU A 171 -2.06 -3.00 -9.73
C LEU A 171 -1.54 -4.07 -8.77
N HIS A 172 -2.37 -5.10 -8.52
CA HIS A 172 -2.05 -6.18 -7.60
C HIS A 172 -1.94 -7.49 -8.38
N GLN A 173 -0.75 -8.08 -8.43
CA GLN A 173 -0.50 -9.32 -9.16
C GLN A 173 -0.98 -9.25 -10.62
N VAL A 174 -0.54 -8.21 -11.34
CA VAL A 174 -0.93 -7.97 -12.73
C VAL A 174 0.20 -8.36 -13.67
N LEU A 175 -0.14 -9.18 -14.69
CA LEU A 175 0.79 -9.54 -15.76
C LEU A 175 0.85 -8.40 -16.76
N ILE A 176 1.96 -7.68 -16.77
CA ILE A 176 2.24 -6.55 -17.66
C ILE A 176 3.76 -6.47 -17.89
N SER A 177 4.19 -6.08 -19.06
CA SER A 177 5.62 -5.91 -19.32
C SER A 177 6.19 -4.67 -18.63
N PRO A 178 7.48 -4.64 -18.25
CA PRO A 178 8.12 -3.48 -17.63
C PRO A 178 7.92 -2.19 -18.43
N ASP A 179 8.19 -2.22 -19.74
CA ASP A 179 8.02 -1.07 -20.62
C ASP A 179 6.56 -0.56 -20.66
N ALA A 180 5.61 -1.48 -20.55
CA ALA A 180 4.19 -1.13 -20.53
C ALA A 180 3.78 -0.49 -19.21
N VAL A 181 4.33 -0.92 -18.05
CA VAL A 181 4.12 -0.26 -16.75
C VAL A 181 4.65 1.16 -16.78
N GLU A 182 5.90 1.35 -17.19
CA GLU A 182 6.54 2.66 -17.30
C GLU A 182 5.77 3.60 -18.25
N SER A 183 5.40 3.08 -19.41
CA SER A 183 4.57 3.81 -20.37
C SER A 183 3.19 4.17 -19.82
N LEU A 184 2.57 3.29 -19.04
CA LEU A 184 1.28 3.56 -18.40
C LEU A 184 1.41 4.68 -17.36
N ILE A 185 2.41 4.62 -16.50
CA ILE A 185 2.66 5.61 -15.44
C ILE A 185 2.96 6.98 -16.06
N SER A 186 3.91 7.05 -16.99
CA SER A 186 4.34 8.31 -17.61
C SER A 186 3.23 9.02 -18.41
N ARG A 187 2.23 8.26 -18.88
CA ARG A 187 1.05 8.81 -19.58
C ARG A 187 -0.13 9.15 -18.67
N CYS A 188 0.06 9.12 -17.34
CA CYS A 188 -0.94 9.52 -16.35
C CYS A 188 -0.50 10.80 -15.63
N PRO A 189 -0.63 11.99 -16.25
CA PRO A 189 -0.01 13.24 -15.76
C PRO A 189 -0.55 13.71 -14.41
N LEU A 190 -1.73 13.28 -14.00
CA LEU A 190 -2.35 13.65 -12.71
C LEU A 190 -2.21 12.57 -11.64
N LEU A 191 -1.35 11.57 -11.84
CA LEU A 191 -1.20 10.46 -10.91
C LEU A 191 -0.64 10.96 -9.56
N GLU A 192 -1.40 10.74 -8.50
CA GLU A 192 -1.07 11.13 -7.13
C GLU A 192 -0.71 9.92 -6.25
N SER A 193 -1.27 8.76 -6.54
CA SER A 193 -1.04 7.51 -5.79
C SER A 193 -0.78 6.35 -6.73
N LEU A 194 0.32 5.67 -6.52
CA LEU A 194 0.73 4.47 -7.26
C LEU A 194 0.96 3.32 -6.28
N SER A 195 0.31 2.19 -6.51
CA SER A 195 0.53 0.96 -5.77
C SER A 195 0.77 -0.18 -6.76
N LEU A 196 1.92 -0.82 -6.65
CA LEU A 196 2.30 -2.00 -7.42
C LEU A 196 2.66 -3.12 -6.45
N SER A 197 1.92 -4.22 -6.45
CA SER A 197 2.16 -5.32 -5.53
C SER A 197 2.16 -6.68 -6.23
N TYR A 198 3.03 -7.57 -5.74
CA TYR A 198 3.27 -8.92 -6.26
C TYR A 198 3.73 -8.93 -7.71
N PHE A 199 4.72 -8.08 -8.01
CA PHE A 199 5.43 -8.10 -9.27
C PHE A 199 6.71 -8.93 -9.16
N ASP A 200 7.00 -9.70 -10.21
CA ASP A 200 8.17 -10.56 -10.25
C ASP A 200 9.23 -9.93 -11.15
N ASN A 201 10.46 -9.84 -10.62
CA ASN A 201 11.67 -9.56 -11.39
C ASN A 201 11.63 -8.25 -12.20
N LEU A 202 11.05 -7.18 -11.64
CA LEU A 202 10.77 -5.92 -12.31
C LEU A 202 11.95 -4.94 -12.16
N ALA A 203 12.48 -4.44 -13.28
CA ALA A 203 13.25 -3.20 -13.31
C ALA A 203 12.31 -2.06 -13.69
N LEU A 204 12.26 -0.98 -12.90
CA LEU A 204 11.23 0.04 -13.03
C LEU A 204 11.80 1.45 -12.88
N THR A 205 11.53 2.30 -13.86
CA THR A 205 11.73 3.74 -13.78
C THR A 205 10.39 4.45 -13.63
N ILE A 206 10.19 5.14 -12.51
CA ILE A 206 8.96 5.87 -12.22
C ILE A 206 9.18 7.35 -12.48
N SER A 207 8.49 7.89 -13.50
CA SER A 207 8.43 9.31 -13.80
C SER A 207 6.98 9.78 -13.68
N ALA A 208 6.68 10.49 -12.58
CA ALA A 208 5.31 10.92 -12.25
C ALA A 208 5.34 12.22 -11.42
N PRO A 209 5.27 13.40 -12.05
CA PRO A 209 5.53 14.69 -11.41
C PRO A 209 4.51 15.09 -10.32
N ASN A 210 3.33 14.49 -10.31
CA ASN A 210 2.29 14.75 -9.30
C ASN A 210 2.17 13.63 -8.25
N LEU A 211 3.05 12.61 -8.29
CA LEU A 211 3.02 11.48 -7.38
C LEU A 211 3.34 11.92 -5.95
N LYS A 212 2.45 11.54 -5.01
CA LYS A 212 2.58 11.82 -3.58
C LYS A 212 2.77 10.57 -2.75
N TYR A 213 2.13 9.47 -3.14
CA TYR A 213 2.11 8.22 -2.40
C TYR A 213 2.56 7.08 -3.30
N LEU A 214 3.61 6.39 -2.89
CA LEU A 214 4.16 5.23 -3.59
C LEU A 214 4.16 4.01 -2.69
N TYR A 215 3.52 2.93 -3.13
CA TYR A 215 3.60 1.61 -2.53
C TYR A 215 4.15 0.60 -3.55
N LEU A 216 5.23 -0.08 -3.19
CA LEU A 216 5.84 -1.12 -4.01
C LEU A 216 6.00 -2.40 -3.18
N GLU A 217 5.59 -3.54 -3.73
CA GLU A 217 5.75 -4.85 -3.11
C GLU A 217 6.02 -5.90 -4.18
N GLY A 218 7.14 -6.60 -4.05
CA GLY A 218 7.51 -7.65 -5.02
C GLY A 218 9.00 -7.84 -5.20
N GLU A 219 9.37 -8.51 -6.29
CA GLU A 219 10.75 -8.70 -6.69
C GLU A 219 11.19 -7.58 -7.63
N PHE A 220 12.06 -6.72 -7.16
CA PHE A 220 12.58 -5.62 -7.96
C PHE A 220 14.09 -5.78 -8.18
N LYS A 221 14.52 -5.85 -9.44
CA LYS A 221 15.94 -5.80 -9.81
C LYS A 221 16.51 -4.42 -9.69
N ASP A 222 15.71 -3.42 -10.03
CA ASP A 222 16.14 -2.04 -10.05
C ASP A 222 14.93 -1.11 -9.94
N ILE A 223 15.05 -0.07 -9.14
CA ILE A 223 14.03 0.96 -8.98
C ILE A 223 14.70 2.31 -9.10
N CYS A 224 14.24 3.13 -10.05
CA CYS A 224 14.67 4.49 -10.22
C CYS A 224 13.48 5.44 -10.12
N LEU A 225 13.58 6.45 -9.25
CA LEU A 225 12.58 7.50 -9.11
C LEU A 225 13.07 8.76 -9.81
N GLU A 226 12.47 9.07 -10.95
CA GLU A 226 12.79 10.24 -11.75
C GLU A 226 11.59 11.18 -11.78
N ASP A 227 11.82 12.49 -11.75
CA ASP A 227 10.76 13.50 -11.81
C ASP A 227 9.55 13.21 -10.88
N THR A 228 9.86 12.97 -9.60
CA THR A 228 8.86 12.75 -8.54
C THR A 228 8.94 13.80 -7.42
N PRO A 229 8.90 15.11 -7.75
CA PRO A 229 9.18 16.20 -6.80
C PRO A 229 8.16 16.34 -5.68
N LEU A 230 6.94 15.81 -5.86
CA LEU A 230 5.85 15.89 -4.89
C LEU A 230 5.70 14.63 -4.03
N LEU A 231 6.64 13.69 -4.13
CA LEU A 231 6.55 12.43 -3.39
C LEU A 231 6.81 12.67 -1.90
N VAL A 232 5.80 12.38 -1.07
CA VAL A 232 5.82 12.61 0.38
C VAL A 232 5.85 11.32 1.20
N GLU A 233 5.30 10.24 0.66
CA GLU A 233 5.28 8.94 1.36
C GLU A 233 5.69 7.80 0.42
N ILE A 234 6.65 7.01 0.90
CA ILE A 234 7.08 5.77 0.24
C ILE A 234 6.89 4.61 1.22
N SER A 235 6.26 3.54 0.75
CA SER A 235 6.22 2.25 1.43
C SER A 235 6.68 1.16 0.47
N ILE A 236 7.68 0.37 0.87
CA ILE A 236 8.29 -0.62 0.00
C ILE A 236 8.58 -1.93 0.72
N ALA A 237 8.14 -3.04 0.12
CA ALA A 237 8.48 -4.40 0.51
C ALA A 237 9.18 -5.09 -0.67
N MET A 238 10.36 -5.63 -0.45
CA MET A 238 11.12 -6.31 -1.49
C MET A 238 11.22 -7.79 -1.18
N TYR A 239 10.94 -8.62 -2.16
CA TYR A 239 11.21 -10.05 -2.05
C TYR A 239 12.58 -10.35 -2.67
N MET A 240 13.39 -11.12 -1.95
CA MET A 240 14.75 -11.43 -2.33
C MET A 240 14.82 -12.93 -2.67
N THR A 241 14.72 -13.24 -3.96
CA THR A 241 14.98 -14.58 -4.49
C THR A 241 16.49 -14.76 -4.72
N ASP A 242 16.95 -15.99 -4.91
CA ASP A 242 18.36 -16.29 -5.18
C ASP A 242 18.85 -15.55 -6.44
N ASP A 243 18.04 -15.47 -7.48
CA ASP A 243 18.35 -14.74 -8.72
C ASP A 243 18.54 -13.23 -8.49
N ILE A 244 17.70 -12.64 -7.65
CA ILE A 244 17.80 -11.22 -7.28
C ILE A 244 19.03 -10.98 -6.41
N ALA A 245 19.32 -11.86 -5.46
CA ALA A 245 20.50 -11.76 -4.61
C ALA A 245 21.79 -11.83 -5.44
N GLU A 246 21.89 -12.78 -6.39
CA GLU A 246 23.04 -12.89 -7.30
C GLU A 246 23.18 -11.64 -8.18
N HIS A 247 22.07 -11.09 -8.70
CA HIS A 247 22.10 -9.85 -9.47
C HIS A 247 22.66 -8.68 -8.66
N PHE A 248 22.30 -8.58 -7.38
CA PHE A 248 22.78 -7.53 -6.51
C PHE A 248 24.24 -7.68 -6.12
N GLU A 249 24.76 -8.89 -5.93
CA GLU A 249 26.17 -9.14 -5.68
C GLU A 249 27.06 -8.67 -6.85
N GLN A 250 26.56 -8.71 -8.07
CA GLN A 250 27.25 -8.27 -9.27
C GLN A 250 27.11 -6.76 -9.53
N SER A 251 26.22 -6.06 -8.81
CA SER A 251 25.95 -4.64 -9.02
C SER A 251 26.96 -3.77 -8.28
N SER A 252 27.55 -2.83 -9.00
CA SER A 252 28.44 -1.78 -8.44
C SER A 252 27.72 -0.46 -8.17
N ASN A 253 26.42 -0.37 -8.45
CA ASN A 253 25.63 0.86 -8.32
C ASN A 253 25.22 1.09 -6.87
N CYS A 254 25.21 2.35 -6.43
CA CYS A 254 24.70 2.72 -5.12
C CYS A 254 23.18 2.86 -5.18
N ASN A 255 22.47 1.83 -4.73
CA ASN A 255 21.01 1.79 -4.74
C ASN A 255 20.41 2.87 -3.83
N PHE A 256 21.06 3.21 -2.73
CA PHE A 256 20.61 4.28 -1.86
C PHE A 256 20.47 5.62 -2.61
N LEU A 257 21.51 6.03 -3.35
CA LEU A 257 21.46 7.26 -4.13
C LEU A 257 20.45 7.20 -5.27
N LYS A 258 20.38 6.06 -5.93
CA LYS A 258 19.49 5.84 -7.07
C LYS A 258 18.02 5.92 -6.68
N PHE A 259 17.67 5.33 -5.54
CA PHE A 259 16.28 5.29 -5.06
C PHE A 259 15.89 6.56 -4.31
N LEU A 260 16.67 6.97 -3.33
CA LEU A 260 16.34 8.09 -2.46
C LEU A 260 16.84 9.45 -2.98
N GLY A 261 17.77 9.46 -3.95
CA GLY A 261 18.36 10.68 -4.47
C GLY A 261 17.39 11.62 -5.19
N GLY A 262 16.29 11.07 -5.72
CA GLY A 262 15.27 11.82 -6.47
C GLY A 262 14.10 12.37 -5.65
N VAL A 263 14.08 12.18 -4.30
CA VAL A 263 12.88 12.44 -3.46
C VAL A 263 13.14 13.39 -2.29
N PRO A 264 13.49 14.65 -2.54
CA PRO A 264 13.91 15.60 -1.50
C PRO A 264 12.78 15.99 -0.53
N ASN A 265 11.52 15.85 -0.93
CA ASN A 265 10.34 16.26 -0.17
C ASN A 265 9.69 15.13 0.63
N LEU A 266 10.38 14.01 0.78
CA LEU A 266 9.88 12.85 1.51
C LEU A 266 9.62 13.21 2.98
N GLU A 267 8.41 12.90 3.47
CA GLU A 267 7.97 13.11 4.85
C GLU A 267 7.93 11.79 5.65
N LYS A 268 7.59 10.70 4.97
CA LYS A 268 7.51 9.37 5.58
C LYS A 268 8.10 8.30 4.68
N LEU A 269 8.95 7.47 5.28
CA LEU A 269 9.54 6.30 4.63
C LEU A 269 9.22 5.04 5.43
N VAL A 270 8.60 4.06 4.77
CA VAL A 270 8.34 2.73 5.33
C VAL A 270 9.08 1.71 4.49
N GLY A 271 10.11 1.11 5.06
CA GLY A 271 10.85 0.01 4.48
C GLY A 271 10.46 -1.30 5.15
N LEU A 272 9.83 -2.18 4.40
CA LEU A 272 9.46 -3.52 4.88
C LEU A 272 10.57 -4.53 4.55
N ILE A 273 10.22 -5.76 4.31
CA ILE A 273 11.13 -6.90 4.06
C ILE A 273 12.25 -6.53 3.08
N TYR A 274 13.51 -6.84 3.40
CA TYR A 274 14.73 -6.69 2.60
C TYR A 274 15.01 -5.29 2.04
N PHE A 275 14.26 -4.26 2.38
CA PHE A 275 14.50 -2.93 1.84
C PHE A 275 15.84 -2.32 2.29
N THR A 276 16.21 -2.47 3.57
CA THR A 276 17.53 -2.02 4.07
C THR A 276 18.66 -2.76 3.38
N LYS A 277 18.49 -4.06 3.13
CA LYS A 277 19.44 -4.86 2.36
C LYS A 277 19.61 -4.33 0.93
N TYR A 278 18.52 -4.03 0.24
CA TYR A 278 18.56 -3.41 -1.09
C TYR A 278 19.32 -2.08 -1.08
N LEU A 279 19.04 -1.20 -0.12
CA LEU A 279 19.74 0.09 -0.01
C LEU A 279 21.22 -0.06 0.36
N SER A 280 21.61 -1.15 1.01
CA SER A 280 23.00 -1.39 1.43
C SER A 280 23.94 -1.73 0.26
N ILE A 281 23.39 -2.07 -0.91
CA ILE A 281 24.16 -2.42 -2.09
C ILE A 281 24.88 -1.19 -2.63
N GLY A 282 26.20 -1.30 -2.81
CA GLY A 282 27.03 -0.23 -3.33
C GLY A 282 27.18 0.99 -2.41
N ILE A 283 26.87 0.84 -1.11
CA ILE A 283 26.90 1.96 -0.15
C ILE A 283 28.31 2.31 0.34
N ASP A 284 29.35 1.72 -0.17
CA ASP A 284 30.72 1.96 0.30
C ASP A 284 31.01 3.46 0.42
N SER A 285 31.61 3.88 1.52
CA SER A 285 32.19 5.19 1.91
C SER A 285 31.70 6.51 1.25
N VAL A 286 30.66 6.50 0.42
CA VAL A 286 30.17 7.69 -0.29
C VAL A 286 29.46 8.62 0.71
N HIS A 287 29.99 9.82 0.89
CA HIS A 287 29.25 10.88 1.57
C HIS A 287 28.00 11.21 0.75
N LEU A 288 26.82 11.05 1.37
CA LEU A 288 25.58 11.41 0.74
C LEU A 288 25.40 12.93 0.80
N PRO A 289 25.34 13.65 -0.34
CA PRO A 289 25.13 15.09 -0.34
C PRO A 289 23.66 15.47 -0.10
N ILE A 290 22.81 14.50 0.21
CA ILE A 290 21.36 14.68 0.26
C ILE A 290 20.90 14.83 1.70
N MET A 291 20.14 15.91 1.95
CA MET A 291 19.49 16.17 3.24
C MET A 291 17.96 16.12 3.04
N TYR A 292 17.31 15.28 3.82
CA TYR A 292 15.84 15.12 3.80
C TYR A 292 15.21 16.03 4.86
N HIS A 293 15.04 17.32 4.52
CA HIS A 293 14.54 18.31 5.48
C HIS A 293 13.09 18.08 5.91
N ASN A 294 12.31 17.35 5.13
CA ASN A 294 10.89 17.10 5.41
C ASN A 294 10.64 15.72 6.03
N LEU A 295 11.64 14.83 6.07
CA LEU A 295 11.47 13.47 6.59
C LEU A 295 11.30 13.50 8.11
N GLU A 296 10.09 13.17 8.53
CA GLU A 296 9.66 13.19 9.93
C GLU A 296 9.54 11.79 10.53
N THR A 297 9.23 10.79 9.70
CA THR A 297 8.99 9.41 10.15
C THR A 297 9.76 8.42 9.29
N ILE A 298 10.55 7.57 9.94
CA ILE A 298 11.22 6.41 9.34
C ILE A 298 10.72 5.15 10.05
N GLU A 299 10.26 4.18 9.26
CA GLU A 299 9.81 2.88 9.73
C GLU A 299 10.51 1.79 8.91
N LEU A 300 11.31 0.93 9.57
CA LEU A 300 12.10 -0.11 8.91
C LEU A 300 11.85 -1.45 9.60
N HIS A 301 11.51 -2.47 8.80
CA HIS A 301 11.21 -3.79 9.29
C HIS A 301 12.21 -4.83 8.82
N GLN A 302 12.44 -5.83 9.64
CA GLN A 302 13.34 -6.97 9.39
C GLN A 302 14.80 -6.55 9.09
N VAL A 303 15.29 -5.56 9.83
CA VAL A 303 16.67 -5.07 9.74
C VAL A 303 17.63 -6.13 10.27
N ASN A 304 18.65 -6.47 9.49
CA ASN A 304 19.74 -7.33 9.95
C ASN A 304 20.86 -6.50 10.61
N PHE A 305 20.89 -6.48 11.94
CA PHE A 305 21.91 -5.76 12.69
C PHE A 305 23.29 -6.45 12.66
N GLU A 306 23.42 -7.68 12.16
CA GLU A 306 24.72 -8.31 11.93
C GLU A 306 25.35 -7.88 10.60
N ASP A 307 24.59 -7.25 9.71
CA ASP A 307 25.13 -6.63 8.49
C ASP A 307 25.45 -5.14 8.72
N THR A 308 26.75 -4.84 8.87
CA THR A 308 27.22 -3.46 9.10
C THR A 308 26.83 -2.49 7.98
N LYS A 309 26.60 -2.97 6.75
CA LYS A 309 26.14 -2.14 5.65
C LYS A 309 24.68 -1.71 5.83
N GLU A 310 23.82 -2.59 6.34
CA GLU A 310 22.44 -2.21 6.68
C GLU A 310 22.41 -1.20 7.83
N ILE A 311 23.23 -1.40 8.87
CA ILE A 311 23.38 -0.40 9.94
C ILE A 311 23.82 0.95 9.37
N LEU A 312 24.80 0.94 8.47
CA LEU A 312 25.29 2.15 7.82
C LEU A 312 24.19 2.89 7.04
N VAL A 313 23.32 2.15 6.34
CA VAL A 313 22.12 2.71 5.67
C VAL A 313 21.27 3.46 6.68
N ILE A 314 20.90 2.81 7.78
CA ILE A 314 20.03 3.39 8.81
C ILE A 314 20.67 4.65 9.40
N LEU A 315 21.92 4.57 9.79
CA LEU A 315 22.64 5.71 10.37
C LEU A 315 22.71 6.90 9.40
N ARG A 316 22.95 6.65 8.11
CA ARG A 316 22.96 7.70 7.08
C ARG A 316 21.57 8.31 6.89
N MET A 317 20.53 7.50 6.86
CA MET A 317 19.15 8.02 6.77
C MET A 317 18.81 8.92 7.95
N ILE A 318 19.12 8.48 9.17
CA ILE A 318 18.86 9.25 10.40
C ILE A 318 19.67 10.56 10.40
N THR A 319 20.96 10.49 10.08
CA THR A 319 21.84 11.68 10.11
C THR A 319 21.54 12.66 8.98
N SER A 320 21.02 12.19 7.85
CA SER A 320 20.57 13.04 6.74
C SER A 320 19.18 13.64 6.94
N SER A 321 18.50 13.30 8.05
CA SER A 321 17.11 13.72 8.32
C SER A 321 17.02 14.58 9.59
N PRO A 322 17.39 15.87 9.52
CA PRO A 322 17.50 16.75 10.71
C PRO A 322 16.18 17.01 11.43
N ASN A 323 15.06 16.80 10.74
CA ASN A 323 13.71 16.99 11.28
C ASN A 323 12.99 15.68 11.67
N LEU A 324 13.72 14.56 11.70
CA LEU A 324 13.20 13.26 12.11
C LEU A 324 12.62 13.33 13.54
N LYS A 325 11.35 12.94 13.68
CA LYS A 325 10.60 12.94 14.95
C LYS A 325 10.37 11.52 15.47
N GLU A 326 10.12 10.59 14.55
CA GLU A 326 9.74 9.21 14.87
C GLU A 326 10.62 8.22 14.11
N LEU A 327 11.13 7.25 14.85
CA LEU A 327 11.95 6.17 14.31
C LEU A 327 11.41 4.83 14.82
N HIS A 328 10.91 4.01 13.90
CA HIS A 328 10.45 2.66 14.20
C HIS A 328 11.35 1.66 13.48
N ILE A 329 11.94 0.72 14.22
CA ILE A 329 12.78 -0.34 13.65
C ILE A 329 12.38 -1.68 14.24
N SER A 330 12.21 -2.67 13.36
CA SER A 330 12.06 -4.07 13.75
C SER A 330 13.30 -4.84 13.32
N GLY A 331 13.92 -5.55 14.26
CA GLY A 331 15.02 -6.45 13.98
C GLY A 331 14.57 -7.66 13.14
N SER A 332 15.53 -8.40 12.60
CA SER A 332 15.28 -9.66 11.91
C SER A 332 15.43 -10.83 12.88
N SER A 333 14.38 -11.62 13.03
CA SER A 333 14.40 -12.84 13.88
C SER A 333 15.14 -14.02 13.25
N ASN A 334 15.48 -13.95 11.96
CA ASN A 334 16.06 -15.06 11.19
C ASN A 334 17.60 -14.98 11.04
N ILE A 335 18.29 -14.41 12.01
CA ILE A 335 19.74 -14.26 11.93
C ILE A 335 20.42 -15.59 12.22
N PRO A 336 21.26 -16.14 11.31
CA PRO A 336 22.18 -17.21 11.65
C PRO A 336 23.14 -16.68 12.72
N ILE A 337 23.32 -17.40 13.82
CA ILE A 337 24.32 -17.05 14.84
C ILE A 337 25.68 -17.05 14.14
N ALA A 338 26.23 -15.86 13.92
CA ALA A 338 27.57 -15.72 13.35
C ALA A 338 28.57 -16.42 14.27
N ALA A 339 29.38 -17.28 13.68
CA ALA A 339 30.39 -18.03 14.44
C ALA A 339 31.55 -17.16 14.94
N ASP A 340 31.69 -15.96 14.38
CA ASP A 340 32.78 -15.02 14.66
C ASP A 340 32.36 -13.91 15.64
N ALA A 341 33.30 -13.40 16.40
CA ALA A 341 33.07 -12.28 17.31
C ALA A 341 32.68 -11.01 16.50
N PRO A 342 31.62 -10.27 16.93
CA PRO A 342 31.15 -9.11 16.19
C PRO A 342 32.25 -8.02 16.11
N ASP A 343 32.47 -7.48 14.91
CA ASP A 343 33.40 -6.36 14.71
C ASP A 343 32.77 -5.05 15.20
N LEU A 344 33.01 -4.73 16.47
CA LEU A 344 32.51 -3.50 17.09
C LEU A 344 33.37 -2.27 16.76
N ASP A 345 34.53 -2.42 16.12
CA ASP A 345 35.37 -1.33 15.65
C ASP A 345 34.65 -0.37 14.69
N PHE A 346 33.58 -0.87 14.05
CA PHE A 346 32.68 -0.08 13.21
C PHE A 346 32.12 1.15 13.96
N TRP A 347 31.73 0.99 15.24
CA TRP A 347 31.16 2.05 16.05
C TRP A 347 32.21 3.07 16.54
N GLU A 348 33.47 2.64 16.68
CA GLU A 348 34.58 3.49 17.13
C GLU A 348 35.22 4.28 15.98
N LYS A 349 35.34 3.69 14.78
CA LYS A 349 36.07 4.26 13.63
C LYS A 349 35.33 5.39 12.90
N GLY A 350 34.25 5.91 13.45
CA GLY A 350 33.74 7.21 13.05
C GLY A 350 32.87 7.25 11.80
N CYS A 351 32.03 6.28 11.60
CA CYS A 351 30.87 6.45 10.71
C CYS A 351 29.91 7.55 11.16
N LEU A 352 30.19 8.15 12.32
CA LEU A 352 29.21 8.95 13.04
C LEU A 352 29.74 10.37 13.12
N SER A 353 29.32 11.20 12.16
CA SER A 353 29.40 12.66 12.32
C SER A 353 28.88 13.04 13.70
N ASP A 354 29.40 14.10 14.31
CA ASP A 354 28.94 14.64 15.60
C ASP A 354 27.49 15.17 15.56
N SER A 355 26.68 14.72 14.59
CA SER A 355 25.30 15.16 14.39
C SER A 355 24.43 14.69 15.54
N SER A 356 23.83 15.64 16.22
CA SER A 356 22.82 15.43 17.27
C SER A 356 21.44 15.29 16.63
N LEU A 357 20.65 14.35 17.12
CA LEU A 357 19.29 14.08 16.67
C LEU A 357 18.31 15.01 17.42
N ASN A 358 18.36 16.29 17.08
CA ASN A 358 17.75 17.38 17.85
C ASN A 358 16.21 17.40 17.82
N ARG A 359 15.56 16.58 16.99
CA ARG A 359 14.11 16.52 16.87
C ARG A 359 13.51 15.14 17.12
N LEU A 360 14.33 14.12 17.30
CA LEU A 360 13.88 12.75 17.52
C LEU A 360 13.21 12.63 18.90
N LYS A 361 11.91 12.38 18.90
CA LYS A 361 11.07 12.31 20.11
C LYS A 361 10.69 10.88 20.48
N THR A 362 10.34 10.08 19.48
CA THR A 362 9.83 8.73 19.69
C THR A 362 10.68 7.73 18.94
N VAL A 363 11.14 6.71 19.65
CA VAL A 363 11.81 5.55 19.08
C VAL A 363 11.09 4.29 19.51
N LYS A 364 10.75 3.43 18.55
CA LYS A 364 10.19 2.11 18.79
C LYS A 364 11.08 1.06 18.17
N LEU A 365 11.61 0.17 18.98
CA LEU A 365 12.46 -0.95 18.57
C LEU A 365 11.72 -2.25 18.89
N SER A 366 11.45 -3.08 17.90
CA SER A 366 10.75 -4.35 18.06
C SER A 366 11.59 -5.51 17.54
N GLU A 367 11.29 -6.72 17.97
CA GLU A 367 12.01 -7.94 17.61
C GLU A 367 13.52 -7.87 17.92
N MET A 368 13.89 -7.21 19.04
CA MET A 368 15.28 -7.02 19.44
C MET A 368 15.80 -8.24 20.19
N GLY A 369 16.87 -8.85 19.69
CA GLY A 369 17.51 -10.04 20.28
C GLY A 369 18.51 -9.72 21.41
N GLY A 370 18.88 -8.47 21.60
CA GLY A 370 19.91 -8.06 22.55
C GLY A 370 21.35 -8.34 22.06
N TRP A 371 21.54 -8.43 20.75
CA TRP A 371 22.84 -8.64 20.12
C TRP A 371 23.77 -7.42 20.27
N PRO A 372 25.09 -7.59 20.19
CA PRO A 372 26.06 -6.50 20.41
C PRO A 372 25.81 -5.26 19.54
N HIS A 373 25.59 -5.41 18.25
CA HIS A 373 25.32 -4.28 17.35
C HIS A 373 23.99 -3.58 17.63
N GLU A 374 22.96 -4.32 18.05
CA GLU A 374 21.69 -3.72 18.49
C GLU A 374 21.89 -2.87 19.74
N LEU A 375 22.67 -3.36 20.71
CA LEU A 375 22.98 -2.62 21.93
C LEU A 375 23.75 -1.33 21.62
N GLU A 376 24.75 -1.39 20.75
CA GLU A 376 25.50 -0.20 20.35
C GLU A 376 24.61 0.79 19.59
N PHE A 377 23.69 0.32 18.74
CA PHE A 377 22.70 1.17 18.08
C PHE A 377 21.78 1.87 19.09
N ILE A 378 21.27 1.16 20.08
CA ILE A 378 20.44 1.74 21.14
C ILE A 378 21.23 2.79 21.94
N LYS A 379 22.50 2.48 22.33
CA LYS A 379 23.38 3.43 23.01
C LYS A 379 23.62 4.69 22.17
N TYR A 380 23.83 4.52 20.87
CA TYR A 380 23.98 5.64 19.94
C TYR A 380 22.75 6.56 19.98
N LEU A 381 21.55 6.00 19.84
CA LEU A 381 20.30 6.78 19.88
C LEU A 381 20.13 7.51 21.22
N LEU A 382 20.36 6.84 22.35
CA LEU A 382 20.24 7.44 23.68
C LEU A 382 21.23 8.58 23.91
N CYS A 383 22.46 8.45 23.41
CA CYS A 383 23.50 9.45 23.57
C CYS A 383 23.34 10.68 22.66
N ARG A 384 22.64 10.54 21.52
CA ARG A 384 22.56 11.57 20.49
C ARG A 384 21.20 12.28 20.40
N SER A 385 20.18 11.84 21.18
CA SER A 385 18.81 12.35 21.11
C SER A 385 18.45 13.18 22.35
N PRO A 386 18.78 14.49 22.41
CA PRO A 386 18.59 15.33 23.59
C PRO A 386 17.12 15.65 23.91
N VAL A 387 16.23 15.51 22.92
CA VAL A 387 14.78 15.76 23.05
C VAL A 387 13.93 14.49 23.06
N LEU A 388 14.57 13.32 23.18
CA LEU A 388 13.88 12.04 23.20
C LEU A 388 12.90 12.00 24.39
N GLU A 389 11.64 11.69 24.05
CA GLU A 389 10.54 11.57 25.03
C GLU A 389 10.35 10.09 25.39
N THR A 390 10.35 9.21 24.40
CA THR A 390 10.07 7.79 24.61
C THR A 390 10.96 6.90 23.72
N LEU A 391 11.59 5.90 24.35
CA LEU A 391 12.23 4.77 23.68
C LEU A 391 11.53 3.49 24.12
N SER A 392 10.73 2.88 23.25
CA SER A 392 10.07 1.61 23.51
C SER A 392 10.87 0.46 22.91
N ILE A 393 11.11 -0.58 23.70
CA ILE A 393 11.83 -1.79 23.25
C ILE A 393 10.92 -2.97 23.48
N ILE A 394 10.65 -3.72 22.40
CA ILE A 394 9.92 -4.98 22.40
C ILE A 394 10.94 -6.07 22.04
N PRO A 395 11.35 -6.91 22.99
CA PRO A 395 12.33 -7.94 22.72
C PRO A 395 11.76 -9.08 21.89
N CYS A 396 12.63 -9.79 21.22
CA CYS A 396 12.29 -11.08 20.60
C CYS A 396 11.99 -12.11 21.69
N VAL A 397 10.93 -12.88 21.49
CA VAL A 397 10.38 -13.81 22.52
C VAL A 397 11.32 -14.97 22.85
N PHE A 398 12.33 -15.26 22.01
CA PHE A 398 13.07 -16.52 22.05
C PHE A 398 14.26 -16.59 23.03
N ASP A 399 14.75 -15.47 23.62
CA ASP A 399 15.92 -15.52 24.52
C ASP A 399 15.81 -14.60 25.76
N MET A 400 15.26 -15.16 26.82
CA MET A 400 15.15 -14.47 28.13
C MET A 400 16.51 -14.08 28.73
N GLY A 401 17.59 -14.81 28.42
CA GLY A 401 18.93 -14.55 28.97
C GLY A 401 19.55 -13.28 28.36
N ASN A 402 19.41 -13.09 27.07
CA ASN A 402 19.88 -11.89 26.39
C ASN A 402 19.00 -10.68 26.70
N ASN A 403 17.70 -10.85 26.90
CA ASN A 403 16.82 -9.77 27.32
C ASN A 403 17.24 -9.15 28.66
N LEU A 404 17.63 -10.00 29.64
CA LEU A 404 18.10 -9.50 30.92
C LEU A 404 19.46 -8.75 30.80
N LYS A 405 20.38 -9.27 29.99
CA LYS A 405 21.66 -8.60 29.71
C LYS A 405 21.42 -7.22 29.05
N MET A 406 20.53 -7.16 28.06
CA MET A 406 20.14 -5.92 27.40
C MET A 406 19.63 -4.89 28.40
N LEU A 407 18.71 -5.27 29.29
CA LEU A 407 18.19 -4.38 30.33
C LEU A 407 19.31 -3.84 31.24
N ILE A 408 20.24 -4.71 31.70
CA ILE A 408 21.35 -4.32 32.55
C ILE A 408 22.24 -3.29 31.84
N GLU A 409 22.55 -3.48 30.56
CA GLU A 409 23.37 -2.55 29.79
C GLU A 409 22.64 -1.22 29.57
N LEU A 410 21.34 -1.24 29.28
CA LEU A 410 20.52 -0.04 29.08
C LEU A 410 20.40 0.85 30.32
N VAL A 411 20.37 0.24 31.51
CA VAL A 411 20.38 0.99 32.79
C VAL A 411 21.67 1.77 32.97
N LYS A 412 22.80 1.23 32.50
CA LYS A 412 24.13 1.86 32.61
C LYS A 412 24.39 2.93 31.52
N CYS A 413 23.57 2.98 30.46
CA CYS A 413 23.79 3.88 29.34
C CYS A 413 23.61 5.35 29.73
N ARG A 414 24.55 6.18 29.24
CA ARG A 414 24.42 7.63 29.29
C ARG A 414 23.28 8.08 28.36
N ARG A 415 22.42 8.98 28.86
CA ARG A 415 21.30 9.54 28.10
C ARG A 415 21.52 11.03 27.86
N ALA A 416 21.30 11.50 26.64
CA ALA A 416 21.34 12.93 26.31
C ALA A 416 20.05 13.64 26.79
N SER A 417 18.90 12.95 26.74
CA SER A 417 17.63 13.47 27.23
C SER A 417 17.48 13.21 28.72
N SER A 418 17.20 14.25 29.49
CA SER A 418 16.86 14.15 30.92
C SER A 418 15.42 13.74 31.19
N ARG A 419 14.55 13.77 30.17
CA ARG A 419 13.12 13.45 30.27
C ARG A 419 12.76 12.16 29.55
N GLY A 420 13.70 11.56 28.82
CA GLY A 420 13.45 10.36 28.02
C GLY A 420 13.14 9.14 28.87
N GLU A 421 11.96 8.57 28.65
CA GLU A 421 11.56 7.29 29.24
C GLU A 421 12.01 6.14 28.36
N VAL A 422 12.60 5.10 28.97
CA VAL A 422 12.89 3.84 28.31
C VAL A 422 11.86 2.83 28.81
N ILE A 423 11.01 2.37 27.89
CA ILE A 423 9.91 1.45 28.18
C ILE A 423 10.27 0.08 27.59
N PHE A 424 10.38 -0.91 28.43
CA PHE A 424 10.58 -2.28 28.00
C PHE A 424 9.23 -3.00 28.02
N ILE A 425 8.73 -3.39 26.86
CA ILE A 425 7.42 -4.02 26.70
C ILE A 425 7.65 -5.52 26.58
N HIS A 426 7.17 -6.27 27.54
CA HIS A 426 7.17 -7.72 27.53
C HIS A 426 5.73 -8.18 27.25
N GLU A 427 5.50 -8.78 26.09
CA GLU A 427 4.22 -9.43 25.76
C GLU A 427 4.11 -10.82 26.36
#